data_cf22f306c636ac255ae86aec5605b8b8
#
_entry.id   cf22f306c636ac255ae86aec5605b8b8
#
_cell.length_a   1.000
_cell.length_b   1.000
_cell.length_c   1.000
_cell.angle_alpha   90.00
_cell.angle_beta   90.00
_cell.angle_gamma   90.00
#
_symmetry.space_group_name_H-M   'P 1'
#
loop_
_entity.id
_entity.type
_entity.pdbx_description
1 polymer ?
#
loop_
_entity_poly.entity_id
_entity_poly.type
_entity_poly.pdbx_seq_one_letter_code
_entity_poly.pdbx_strand_id
1 'polypeptide(L)'
;MSTIVITTHGTLGDNLPYIALGKALKTRGHEIRMVVNEAVYSYVLKAGLEAFTSAHSRIGPEEVRGNAQLWNQLPLLKAKSKDKTKSVIKKDDIIDGATPLLKVCHGADMLISDSEQDIFAAVIVDVYDISWVRSRVTPFSQGFSDTKIEYHPYYKSWLNTENSKRFILAASPHFCPLSPEYSHVHQTGFWFYEDSDWSGGEPSEEIREFVEQEPKPLVLSYSSQPLENPQEIVEVHVRAADKLGRRILIHQGWADFNQSHLPSDIDRDNVMFANGFIAHDWLFSRAAAVINHGGIGTIARSLRNGCPVLVEPFAFDQFFNALQVQKLKVGTAMDTEKLTADRVANFLDKKVLTPDYKKRAVEVGEKINAEQGLIAACDLIESWLSS
;
A
#
# COMPACT_ATOMS: atom_id res chain seq x y z
N MET A 1 -13.03 -3.63 -27.45
CA MET A 1 -13.67 -2.82 -26.38
C MET A 1 -14.43 -3.77 -25.48
N SER A 2 -14.13 -3.81 -24.21
CA SER A 2 -14.74 -4.73 -23.23
C SER A 2 -15.08 -3.97 -21.96
N THR A 3 -16.08 -4.45 -21.22
CA THR A 3 -16.45 -3.92 -19.92
C THR A 3 -15.74 -4.71 -18.83
N ILE A 4 -14.87 -4.06 -18.07
CA ILE A 4 -14.06 -4.66 -17.00
C ILE A 4 -14.49 -4.08 -15.67
N VAL A 5 -14.84 -4.95 -14.73
CA VAL A 5 -15.11 -4.57 -13.33
C VAL A 5 -13.86 -4.81 -12.49
N ILE A 6 -13.47 -3.84 -11.67
CA ILE A 6 -12.36 -3.97 -10.71
C ILE A 6 -12.94 -3.81 -9.31
N THR A 7 -12.77 -4.81 -8.45
CA THR A 7 -13.20 -4.75 -7.05
C THR A 7 -12.02 -4.80 -6.11
N THR A 8 -11.98 -3.85 -5.18
CA THR A 8 -10.86 -3.67 -4.26
C THR A 8 -11.34 -3.38 -2.85
N HIS A 9 -10.42 -3.55 -1.89
CA HIS A 9 -10.64 -3.24 -0.49
C HIS A 9 -9.44 -2.46 0.10
N GLY A 10 -9.55 -2.04 1.37
CA GLY A 10 -8.45 -1.43 2.09
C GLY A 10 -8.42 0.09 2.01
N THR A 11 -7.26 0.65 2.32
CA THR A 11 -7.01 2.09 2.38
C THR A 11 -6.75 2.69 1.01
N LEU A 12 -6.55 4.00 0.93
CA LEU A 12 -6.18 4.65 -0.33
C LEU A 12 -4.91 4.05 -0.93
N GLY A 13 -3.92 3.71 -0.09
CA GLY A 13 -2.66 3.09 -0.54
C GLY A 13 -2.85 1.77 -1.27
N ASP A 14 -3.81 0.95 -0.83
CA ASP A 14 -4.15 -0.33 -1.46
C ASP A 14 -4.90 -0.13 -2.78
N ASN A 15 -5.68 0.92 -2.89
CA ASN A 15 -6.55 1.19 -4.03
C ASN A 15 -5.89 1.98 -5.17
N LEU A 16 -4.90 2.83 -4.88
CA LEU A 16 -4.21 3.63 -5.90
C LEU A 16 -3.64 2.80 -7.06
N PRO A 17 -3.01 1.64 -6.84
CA PRO A 17 -2.54 0.79 -7.93
C PRO A 17 -3.68 0.32 -8.87
N TYR A 18 -4.85 0.01 -8.31
CA TYR A 18 -6.02 -0.40 -9.09
C TYR A 18 -6.65 0.76 -9.85
N ILE A 19 -6.64 1.97 -9.29
CA ILE A 19 -7.05 3.17 -10.01
C ILE A 19 -6.12 3.42 -11.19
N ALA A 20 -4.81 3.23 -11.01
CA ALA A 20 -3.82 3.34 -12.08
C ALA A 20 -4.07 2.30 -13.18
N LEU A 21 -4.34 1.04 -12.81
CA LEU A 21 -4.70 -0.01 -13.75
C LEU A 21 -5.98 0.33 -14.51
N GLY A 22 -7.02 0.79 -13.81
CA GLY A 22 -8.29 1.18 -14.44
C GLY A 22 -8.11 2.33 -15.44
N LYS A 23 -7.30 3.35 -15.12
CA LYS A 23 -6.95 4.42 -16.07
C LYS A 23 -6.20 3.89 -17.29
N ALA A 24 -5.22 3.01 -17.09
CA ALA A 24 -4.45 2.43 -18.17
C ALA A 24 -5.34 1.60 -19.13
N LEU A 25 -6.21 0.76 -18.61
CA LEU A 25 -7.18 -0.03 -19.39
C LEU A 25 -8.19 0.88 -20.11
N LYS A 26 -8.68 1.93 -19.45
CA LYS A 26 -9.58 2.92 -20.09
C LYS A 26 -8.90 3.61 -21.27
N THR A 27 -7.62 3.98 -21.11
CA THR A 27 -6.84 4.60 -22.20
C THR A 27 -6.70 3.65 -23.41
N ARG A 28 -6.76 2.33 -23.17
CA ARG A 28 -6.75 1.29 -24.22
C ARG A 28 -8.15 1.01 -24.82
N GLY A 29 -9.17 1.76 -24.38
CA GLY A 29 -10.51 1.72 -24.97
C GLY A 29 -11.48 0.76 -24.28
N HIS A 30 -11.19 0.30 -23.06
CA HIS A 30 -12.11 -0.49 -22.26
C HIS A 30 -13.02 0.40 -21.42
N GLU A 31 -14.23 -0.09 -21.12
CA GLU A 31 -15.13 0.48 -20.11
C GLU A 31 -14.74 -0.07 -18.73
N ILE A 32 -14.50 0.81 -17.75
CA ILE A 32 -14.02 0.42 -16.44
C ILE A 32 -15.01 0.84 -15.37
N ARG A 33 -15.46 -0.13 -14.58
CA ARG A 33 -16.30 0.06 -13.40
C ARG A 33 -15.53 -0.38 -12.17
N MET A 34 -15.37 0.50 -11.18
CA MET A 34 -14.67 0.18 -9.95
C MET A 34 -15.61 0.06 -8.76
N VAL A 35 -15.53 -1.04 -8.03
CA VAL A 35 -16.24 -1.24 -6.75
C VAL A 35 -15.23 -1.08 -5.63
N VAL A 36 -15.39 0.00 -4.86
CA VAL A 36 -14.42 0.43 -3.84
C VAL A 36 -15.13 0.79 -2.54
N ASN A 37 -14.38 1.01 -1.48
CA ASN A 37 -14.95 1.56 -0.25
C ASN A 37 -15.28 3.07 -0.40
N GLU A 38 -16.14 3.57 0.48
CA GLU A 38 -16.63 4.95 0.44
C GLU A 38 -15.51 5.99 0.54
N ALA A 39 -14.47 5.70 1.33
CA ALA A 39 -13.33 6.60 1.50
C ALA A 39 -12.51 6.79 0.21
N VAL A 40 -12.56 5.84 -0.70
CA VAL A 40 -11.82 5.85 -1.98
C VAL A 40 -12.69 6.34 -3.15
N TYR A 41 -13.99 6.32 -3.00
CA TYR A 41 -14.96 6.62 -4.07
C TYR A 41 -14.65 7.92 -4.83
N SER A 42 -14.40 9.00 -4.11
CA SER A 42 -14.10 10.30 -4.72
C SER A 42 -12.80 10.31 -5.54
N TYR A 43 -11.84 9.48 -5.18
CA TYR A 43 -10.56 9.37 -5.91
C TYR A 43 -10.74 8.64 -7.24
N VAL A 44 -11.59 7.61 -7.28
CA VAL A 44 -11.95 6.90 -8.52
C VAL A 44 -12.63 7.85 -9.49
N LEU A 45 -13.60 8.65 -9.02
CA LEU A 45 -14.27 9.65 -9.85
C LEU A 45 -13.31 10.73 -10.38
N LYS A 46 -12.40 11.23 -9.54
CA LYS A 46 -11.37 12.20 -9.96
C LYS A 46 -10.42 11.61 -11.02
N ALA A 47 -10.18 10.31 -10.99
CA ALA A 47 -9.43 9.60 -12.01
C ALA A 47 -10.22 9.41 -13.33
N GLY A 48 -11.47 9.88 -13.38
CA GLY A 48 -12.34 9.79 -14.54
C GLY A 48 -12.90 8.38 -14.78
N LEU A 49 -12.96 7.54 -13.73
CA LEU A 49 -13.52 6.19 -13.79
C LEU A 49 -14.92 6.15 -13.19
N GLU A 50 -15.72 5.16 -13.56
CA GLU A 50 -17.01 4.91 -12.95
C GLU A 50 -16.83 4.20 -11.61
N ALA A 51 -17.43 4.74 -10.54
CA ALA A 51 -17.26 4.27 -9.17
C ALA A 51 -18.57 3.76 -8.57
N PHE A 52 -18.47 2.65 -7.84
CA PHE A 52 -19.54 2.05 -7.06
C PHE A 52 -19.02 1.75 -5.66
N THR A 53 -19.88 1.83 -4.65
CA THR A 53 -19.50 1.48 -3.27
C THR A 53 -19.90 0.05 -2.95
N SER A 54 -19.04 -0.68 -2.24
CA SER A 54 -19.38 -1.97 -1.66
C SER A 54 -20.04 -1.80 -0.29
N ALA A 55 -20.98 -2.68 0.06
CA ALA A 55 -21.73 -2.58 1.33
C ALA A 55 -20.85 -2.80 2.58
N HIS A 56 -19.68 -3.43 2.44
CA HIS A 56 -18.79 -3.81 3.56
C HIS A 56 -17.65 -2.82 3.81
N SER A 57 -17.67 -1.65 3.22
CA SER A 57 -16.49 -0.81 3.12
C SER A 57 -16.57 0.51 3.88
N ARG A 58 -17.05 0.48 5.10
CA ARG A 58 -16.95 1.63 6.00
C ARG A 58 -15.59 1.60 6.76
N ILE A 59 -14.48 1.72 6.05
CA ILE A 59 -13.19 1.97 6.69
C ILE A 59 -12.75 3.38 6.31
N GLY A 60 -13.24 4.36 7.06
CA GLY A 60 -12.77 5.74 7.03
C GLY A 60 -11.68 5.97 8.07
N PRO A 61 -10.92 7.07 7.96
CA PRO A 61 -9.90 7.45 8.95
C PRO A 61 -10.43 7.48 10.39
N GLU A 62 -11.68 7.92 10.59
CA GLU A 62 -12.29 8.02 11.92
C GLU A 62 -12.63 6.66 12.53
N GLU A 63 -13.12 5.71 11.74
CA GLU A 63 -13.39 4.34 12.22
C GLU A 63 -12.10 3.62 12.57
N VAL A 64 -11.04 3.82 11.77
CA VAL A 64 -9.74 3.21 12.03
C VAL A 64 -9.09 3.85 13.25
N ARG A 65 -9.18 5.17 13.45
CA ARG A 65 -8.71 5.85 14.68
C ARG A 65 -9.47 5.38 15.92
N GLY A 66 -10.79 5.25 15.83
CA GLY A 66 -11.63 4.75 16.94
C GLY A 66 -11.34 3.30 17.33
N ASN A 67 -10.68 2.55 16.45
CA ASN A 67 -10.30 1.15 16.64
C ASN A 67 -8.77 0.95 16.66
N ALA A 68 -7.96 1.99 16.86
CA ALA A 68 -6.51 1.90 16.86
C ALA A 68 -5.99 0.83 17.85
N GLN A 69 -6.60 0.70 19.04
CA GLN A 69 -6.32 -0.39 19.98
C GLN A 69 -6.59 -1.77 19.39
N LEU A 70 -7.65 -1.93 18.63
CA LEU A 70 -7.98 -3.19 17.96
C LEU A 70 -6.97 -3.54 16.87
N TRP A 71 -6.54 -2.55 16.09
CA TRP A 71 -5.54 -2.73 15.03
C TRP A 71 -4.17 -3.10 15.60
N ASN A 72 -3.75 -2.46 16.69
CA ASN A 72 -2.50 -2.77 17.40
C ASN A 72 -2.56 -4.08 18.18
N GLN A 73 -3.78 -4.62 18.45
CA GLN A 73 -4.01 -5.88 19.14
C GLN A 73 -4.33 -7.05 18.22
N LEU A 74 -4.37 -6.83 16.90
CA LEU A 74 -4.67 -7.90 15.93
C LEU A 74 -3.70 -9.08 16.07
N PRO A 75 -4.20 -10.33 15.93
CA PRO A 75 -3.46 -11.56 16.26
C PRO A 75 -2.14 -11.79 15.52
N LEU A 76 -1.82 -11.00 14.50
CA LEU A 76 -0.53 -11.07 13.81
C LEU A 76 0.64 -10.66 14.72
N LEU A 77 0.42 -9.76 15.68
CA LEU A 77 1.37 -9.47 16.76
C LEU A 77 1.42 -10.62 17.80
N LYS A 78 0.38 -11.42 17.86
CA LYS A 78 0.26 -12.62 18.72
C LYS A 78 0.51 -13.93 17.96
N ALA A 79 1.13 -13.91 16.79
CA ALA A 79 1.45 -15.12 16.01
C ALA A 79 2.36 -16.14 16.74
N LYS A 80 2.71 -15.86 17.99
CA LYS A 80 3.27 -16.84 18.92
C LYS A 80 2.21 -17.65 19.68
N SER A 81 0.93 -17.31 19.62
CA SER A 81 -0.13 -18.11 20.23
C SER A 81 -0.63 -19.16 19.24
N LYS A 82 -0.54 -20.44 19.64
CA LYS A 82 -0.98 -21.60 18.87
C LYS A 82 -2.50 -21.71 18.71
N ASP A 83 -3.26 -20.70 19.09
CA ASP A 83 -4.72 -20.74 19.07
C ASP A 83 -5.27 -20.09 17.81
N LYS A 84 -5.42 -20.92 16.77
CA LYS A 84 -6.07 -20.58 15.50
C LYS A 84 -7.59 -20.61 15.70
N THR A 85 -8.17 -19.57 16.29
CA THR A 85 -9.62 -19.36 16.15
C THR A 85 -9.86 -18.93 14.71
N LYS A 86 -10.34 -19.88 13.89
CA LYS A 86 -10.75 -19.67 12.50
C LYS A 86 -11.84 -18.61 12.50
N SER A 87 -11.62 -17.47 11.86
CA SER A 87 -12.72 -16.58 11.51
C SER A 87 -13.56 -17.29 10.46
N VAL A 88 -14.71 -17.80 10.87
CA VAL A 88 -15.68 -18.40 9.97
C VAL A 88 -16.43 -17.27 9.31
N ILE A 89 -16.17 -16.99 8.02
CA ILE A 89 -17.01 -16.09 7.24
C ILE A 89 -18.38 -16.73 7.10
N LYS A 90 -19.42 -16.05 7.55
CA LYS A 90 -20.79 -16.55 7.51
C LYS A 90 -21.36 -16.41 6.08
N LYS A 91 -22.34 -17.25 5.76
CA LYS A 91 -23.02 -17.20 4.45
C LYS A 91 -23.64 -15.83 4.18
N ASP A 92 -24.22 -15.21 5.19
CA ASP A 92 -24.87 -13.90 5.07
C ASP A 92 -23.84 -12.82 4.75
N ASP A 93 -22.64 -12.86 5.34
CA ASP A 93 -21.54 -11.93 5.04
C ASP A 93 -21.11 -12.01 3.56
N ILE A 94 -21.16 -13.22 2.97
CA ILE A 94 -20.81 -13.43 1.57
C ILE A 94 -21.90 -12.87 0.66
N ILE A 95 -23.17 -13.11 1.01
CA ILE A 95 -24.31 -12.58 0.24
C ILE A 95 -24.28 -11.04 0.25
N ASP A 96 -24.06 -10.46 1.42
CA ASP A 96 -24.00 -9.00 1.59
C ASP A 96 -22.83 -8.40 0.81
N GLY A 97 -21.65 -9.02 0.85
CA GLY A 97 -20.48 -8.54 0.11
C GLY A 97 -20.58 -8.74 -1.41
N ALA A 98 -21.22 -9.81 -1.88
CA ALA A 98 -21.41 -10.09 -3.29
C ALA A 98 -22.56 -9.29 -3.94
N THR A 99 -23.57 -8.86 -3.17
CA THR A 99 -24.76 -8.19 -3.68
C THR A 99 -24.47 -6.91 -4.49
N PRO A 100 -23.59 -6.00 -4.05
CA PRO A 100 -23.21 -4.85 -4.86
C PRO A 100 -22.54 -5.24 -6.18
N LEU A 101 -21.66 -6.25 -6.14
CA LEU A 101 -20.95 -6.74 -7.31
C LEU A 101 -21.89 -7.34 -8.35
N LEU A 102 -22.97 -8.03 -7.95
CA LEU A 102 -23.96 -8.57 -8.86
C LEU A 102 -24.55 -7.52 -9.81
N LYS A 103 -24.84 -6.33 -9.28
CA LYS A 103 -25.40 -5.23 -10.08
C LYS A 103 -24.37 -4.65 -11.05
N VAL A 104 -23.14 -4.46 -10.59
CA VAL A 104 -22.06 -3.81 -11.35
C VAL A 104 -21.48 -4.73 -12.42
N CYS A 105 -21.42 -6.04 -12.14
CA CYS A 105 -20.88 -7.04 -13.07
C CYS A 105 -21.91 -7.49 -14.13
N HIS A 106 -23.16 -7.04 -14.07
CA HIS A 106 -24.13 -7.38 -15.11
C HIS A 106 -23.65 -6.84 -16.47
N GLY A 107 -23.48 -7.75 -17.43
CA GLY A 107 -22.98 -7.44 -18.77
C GLY A 107 -21.49 -7.10 -18.83
N ALA A 108 -20.72 -7.41 -17.79
CA ALA A 108 -19.27 -7.30 -17.84
C ALA A 108 -18.63 -8.50 -18.53
N ASP A 109 -17.50 -8.27 -19.18
CA ASP A 109 -16.70 -9.31 -19.84
C ASP A 109 -15.68 -9.92 -18.88
N MET A 110 -15.22 -9.14 -17.91
CA MET A 110 -14.19 -9.58 -16.95
C MET A 110 -14.36 -8.92 -15.58
N LEU A 111 -14.06 -9.70 -14.54
CA LEU A 111 -13.92 -9.24 -13.16
C LEU A 111 -12.44 -9.36 -12.71
N ILE A 112 -11.88 -8.26 -12.23
CA ILE A 112 -10.56 -8.23 -11.58
C ILE A 112 -10.80 -8.02 -10.09
N SER A 113 -10.32 -8.91 -9.24
CA SER A 113 -10.42 -8.79 -7.79
C SER A 113 -9.06 -8.63 -7.13
N ASP A 114 -9.01 -7.76 -6.13
CA ASP A 114 -8.02 -7.83 -5.08
C ASP A 114 -8.22 -9.12 -4.27
N SER A 115 -7.14 -9.67 -3.73
CA SER A 115 -7.17 -10.95 -3.02
C SER A 115 -8.12 -10.98 -1.80
N GLU A 116 -8.45 -9.84 -1.20
CA GLU A 116 -9.42 -9.77 -0.11
C GLU A 116 -10.87 -9.81 -0.60
N GLN A 117 -11.09 -9.52 -1.89
CA GLN A 117 -12.39 -9.57 -2.55
C GLN A 117 -12.65 -10.90 -3.28
N ASP A 118 -11.68 -11.80 -3.31
CA ASP A 118 -11.76 -13.06 -4.07
C ASP A 118 -12.98 -13.92 -3.71
N ILE A 119 -13.40 -13.93 -2.45
CA ILE A 119 -14.54 -14.72 -2.01
C ILE A 119 -15.87 -14.22 -2.60
N PHE A 120 -16.00 -12.90 -2.75
CA PHE A 120 -17.18 -12.29 -3.37
C PHE A 120 -17.12 -12.41 -4.88
N ALA A 121 -15.92 -12.24 -5.45
CA ALA A 121 -15.68 -12.40 -6.88
C ALA A 121 -16.02 -13.82 -7.36
N ALA A 122 -15.68 -14.86 -6.59
CA ALA A 122 -15.99 -16.24 -6.94
C ALA A 122 -17.50 -16.47 -7.12
N VAL A 123 -18.34 -15.85 -6.26
CA VAL A 123 -19.81 -15.91 -6.40
C VAL A 123 -20.28 -15.29 -7.71
N ILE A 124 -19.70 -14.14 -8.06
CA ILE A 124 -20.08 -13.42 -9.30
C ILE A 124 -19.71 -14.21 -10.53
N VAL A 125 -18.52 -14.81 -10.54
CA VAL A 125 -18.02 -15.65 -11.63
C VAL A 125 -18.95 -16.84 -11.86
N ASP A 126 -19.37 -17.52 -10.79
CA ASP A 126 -20.32 -18.64 -10.88
C ASP A 126 -21.71 -18.20 -11.39
N VAL A 127 -22.15 -16.97 -11.11
CA VAL A 127 -23.46 -16.46 -11.53
C VAL A 127 -23.47 -16.01 -13.00
N TYR A 128 -22.42 -15.33 -13.43
CA TYR A 128 -22.40 -14.68 -14.76
C TYR A 128 -21.53 -15.38 -15.78
N ASP A 129 -20.76 -16.39 -15.40
CA ASP A 129 -19.79 -17.10 -16.27
C ASP A 129 -18.83 -16.12 -16.99
N ILE A 130 -18.34 -15.13 -16.24
CA ILE A 130 -17.42 -14.11 -16.77
C ILE A 130 -15.95 -14.46 -16.46
N SER A 131 -15.04 -13.93 -17.26
CA SER A 131 -13.61 -14.08 -17.03
C SER A 131 -13.20 -13.47 -15.68
N TRP A 132 -12.34 -14.16 -14.95
CA TRP A 132 -11.87 -13.69 -13.66
C TRP A 132 -10.35 -13.59 -13.61
N VAL A 133 -9.83 -12.42 -13.18
CA VAL A 133 -8.43 -12.17 -12.88
C VAL A 133 -8.29 -11.87 -11.41
N ARG A 134 -7.52 -12.66 -10.72
CA ARG A 134 -7.11 -12.38 -9.35
C ARG A 134 -5.90 -11.48 -9.35
N SER A 135 -5.81 -10.60 -8.37
CA SER A 135 -4.66 -9.72 -8.27
C SER A 135 -4.28 -9.40 -6.84
N ARG A 136 -3.06 -8.94 -6.67
CA ARG A 136 -2.53 -8.50 -5.38
C ARG A 136 -1.50 -7.40 -5.60
N VAL A 137 -1.56 -6.37 -4.76
CA VAL A 137 -0.60 -5.26 -4.80
C VAL A 137 0.50 -5.37 -3.74
N THR A 138 0.32 -6.27 -2.76
CA THR A 138 1.32 -6.55 -1.73
C THR A 138 2.03 -7.86 -2.01
N PRO A 139 3.36 -7.96 -1.77
CA PRO A 139 4.07 -9.22 -1.91
C PRO A 139 3.50 -10.33 -1.04
N PHE A 140 3.66 -11.57 -1.46
CA PHE A 140 3.31 -12.72 -0.63
C PHE A 140 4.24 -12.79 0.59
N SER A 141 3.68 -12.65 1.80
CA SER A 141 4.38 -13.01 3.01
C SER A 141 4.39 -14.54 3.16
N GLN A 142 5.53 -15.12 3.55
CA GLN A 142 5.57 -16.54 3.96
C GLN A 142 4.70 -16.70 5.21
N GLY A 143 3.48 -17.14 5.04
CA GLY A 143 2.48 -17.28 6.11
C GLY A 143 1.07 -16.92 5.69
N PHE A 144 0.90 -16.23 4.55
CA PHE A 144 -0.38 -16.13 3.85
C PHE A 144 -0.60 -17.27 2.84
N SER A 145 0.35 -18.21 2.76
CA SER A 145 0.06 -19.49 2.13
C SER A 145 -1.07 -20.11 2.92
N ASP A 146 -2.21 -20.25 2.29
CA ASP A 146 -3.28 -21.07 2.76
C ASP A 146 -3.76 -20.72 4.18
N THR A 147 -4.28 -19.51 4.38
CA THR A 147 -5.41 -19.41 5.28
C THR A 147 -6.37 -20.43 4.71
N LYS A 148 -6.39 -21.64 5.34
CA LYS A 148 -7.20 -22.76 4.91
C LYS A 148 -8.65 -22.32 4.89
N ILE A 149 -9.09 -21.77 3.76
CA ILE A 149 -10.49 -21.57 3.45
C ILE A 149 -11.02 -22.97 3.09
N GLU A 150 -10.72 -23.94 3.98
CA GLU A 150 -11.08 -25.34 3.80
C GLU A 150 -12.59 -25.57 3.80
N TYR A 151 -13.39 -24.56 4.08
CA TYR A 151 -14.82 -24.74 4.40
C TYR A 151 -15.78 -24.01 3.48
N HIS A 152 -15.30 -23.37 2.39
CA HIS A 152 -16.21 -22.71 1.48
C HIS A 152 -16.41 -23.54 0.20
N PRO A 153 -17.65 -23.94 -0.16
CA PRO A 153 -17.93 -24.74 -1.34
C PRO A 153 -17.49 -24.07 -2.64
N TYR A 154 -17.53 -22.72 -2.72
CA TYR A 154 -17.10 -21.96 -3.88
C TYR A 154 -15.56 -21.89 -4.03
N TYR A 155 -14.80 -21.90 -2.94
CA TYR A 155 -13.35 -21.87 -2.97
C TYR A 155 -12.72 -23.11 -3.59
N LYS A 156 -13.34 -24.28 -3.38
CA LYS A 156 -12.87 -25.53 -3.98
C LYS A 156 -13.13 -25.60 -5.48
N SER A 157 -14.22 -25.00 -5.96
CA SER A 157 -14.53 -25.00 -7.39
C SER A 157 -13.58 -24.11 -8.19
N TRP A 158 -13.21 -22.93 -7.69
CA TRP A 158 -12.32 -22.07 -8.45
C TRP A 158 -10.84 -22.47 -8.42
N LEU A 159 -10.36 -23.15 -7.37
CA LEU A 159 -9.00 -23.71 -7.36
C LEU A 159 -8.76 -24.69 -8.51
N ASN A 160 -9.81 -25.30 -9.03
CA ASN A 160 -9.76 -26.27 -10.13
C ASN A 160 -10.10 -25.66 -11.49
N THR A 161 -10.35 -24.35 -11.59
CA THR A 161 -10.74 -23.69 -12.84
C THR A 161 -9.53 -23.08 -13.57
N GLU A 162 -9.64 -22.89 -14.90
CA GLU A 162 -8.66 -22.15 -15.70
C GLU A 162 -8.43 -20.73 -15.15
N ASN A 163 -9.44 -20.12 -14.53
CA ASN A 163 -9.38 -18.81 -13.90
C ASN A 163 -8.37 -18.73 -12.75
N SER A 164 -8.06 -19.85 -12.07
CA SER A 164 -7.03 -19.90 -11.02
C SER A 164 -5.62 -19.55 -11.54
N LYS A 165 -5.38 -19.71 -12.83
CA LYS A 165 -4.10 -19.41 -13.50
C LYS A 165 -3.95 -17.93 -13.85
N ARG A 166 -5.02 -17.13 -13.77
CA ARG A 166 -5.04 -15.72 -14.10
C ARG A 166 -4.81 -14.88 -12.84
N PHE A 167 -3.59 -14.95 -12.32
CA PHE A 167 -3.22 -14.24 -11.11
C PHE A 167 -2.06 -13.26 -11.37
N ILE A 168 -2.28 -11.96 -11.08
CA ILE A 168 -1.29 -10.91 -11.23
C ILE A 168 -0.80 -10.43 -9.86
N LEU A 169 0.52 -10.35 -9.69
CA LEU A 169 1.16 -9.68 -8.57
C LEU A 169 1.74 -8.34 -9.03
N ALA A 170 1.18 -7.24 -8.54
CA ALA A 170 1.62 -5.87 -8.81
C ALA A 170 2.77 -5.46 -7.86
N ALA A 171 3.83 -6.23 -7.83
CA ALA A 171 5.02 -5.94 -7.03
C ALA A 171 6.29 -6.20 -7.85
N SER A 172 7.31 -5.38 -7.62
CA SER A 172 8.59 -5.50 -8.32
C SER A 172 9.32 -6.80 -7.98
N PRO A 173 9.78 -7.59 -8.96
CA PRO A 173 10.67 -8.72 -8.73
C PRO A 173 12.02 -8.29 -8.13
N HIS A 174 12.41 -7.03 -8.32
CA HIS A 174 13.63 -6.48 -7.72
C HIS A 174 13.47 -6.11 -6.25
N PHE A 175 12.23 -5.91 -5.79
CA PHE A 175 11.91 -5.76 -4.38
C PHE A 175 11.69 -7.12 -3.70
N CYS A 176 10.86 -7.97 -4.31
CA CYS A 176 10.51 -9.28 -3.77
C CYS A 176 10.32 -10.29 -4.92
N PRO A 177 11.35 -11.05 -5.31
CA PRO A 177 11.19 -12.08 -6.31
C PRO A 177 10.26 -13.19 -5.80
N LEU A 178 9.38 -13.70 -6.67
CA LEU A 178 8.53 -14.83 -6.35
C LEU A 178 9.35 -16.11 -6.14
N SER A 179 8.93 -16.92 -5.17
CA SER A 179 9.40 -18.29 -5.01
C SER A 179 8.92 -19.15 -6.20
N PRO A 180 9.71 -20.17 -6.64
CA PRO A 180 9.35 -21.05 -7.74
C PRO A 180 8.00 -21.76 -7.59
N GLU A 181 7.51 -21.94 -6.37
CA GLU A 181 6.17 -22.50 -6.09
C GLU A 181 5.02 -21.63 -6.61
N TYR A 182 5.25 -20.32 -6.80
CA TYR A 182 4.29 -19.37 -7.37
C TYR A 182 4.47 -19.16 -8.88
N SER A 183 4.98 -20.15 -9.61
CA SER A 183 5.24 -20.05 -11.06
C SER A 183 3.99 -19.74 -11.90
N HIS A 184 2.80 -19.95 -11.36
CA HIS A 184 1.51 -19.61 -11.97
C HIS A 184 1.11 -18.14 -11.78
N VAL A 185 1.84 -17.36 -10.98
CA VAL A 185 1.57 -15.95 -10.71
C VAL A 185 2.38 -15.08 -11.67
N HIS A 186 1.71 -14.16 -12.35
CA HIS A 186 2.33 -13.19 -13.24
C HIS A 186 2.77 -11.96 -12.46
N GLN A 187 4.06 -11.85 -12.16
CA GLN A 187 4.63 -10.69 -11.48
C GLN A 187 4.98 -9.60 -12.50
N THR A 188 4.25 -8.48 -12.47
CA THR A 188 4.35 -7.43 -13.50
C THR A 188 5.27 -6.26 -13.13
N GLY A 189 5.59 -6.09 -11.85
CA GLY A 189 6.16 -4.85 -11.32
C GLY A 189 5.11 -4.01 -10.62
N PHE A 190 5.53 -2.90 -10.00
CA PHE A 190 4.61 -2.02 -9.29
C PHE A 190 3.69 -1.26 -10.25
N TRP A 191 2.44 -1.02 -9.83
CA TRP A 191 1.48 -0.18 -10.52
C TRP A 191 1.44 1.20 -9.85
N PHE A 192 2.16 2.15 -10.38
CA PHE A 192 2.20 3.49 -9.82
C PHE A 192 1.06 4.35 -10.36
N TYR A 193 0.30 4.96 -9.46
CA TYR A 193 -0.60 6.07 -9.79
C TYR A 193 0.27 7.34 -9.81
N GLU A 194 0.44 7.95 -10.96
CA GLU A 194 1.42 9.03 -11.13
C GLU A 194 0.99 10.30 -10.41
N ASP A 195 1.96 11.05 -9.90
CA ASP A 195 1.71 12.27 -9.15
C ASP A 195 1.03 13.37 -9.99
N SER A 196 1.28 13.39 -11.31
CA SER A 196 0.58 14.27 -12.27
C SER A 196 -0.93 14.02 -12.35
N ASP A 197 -1.40 12.86 -11.90
CA ASP A 197 -2.81 12.51 -11.87
C ASP A 197 -3.57 13.12 -10.69
N TRP A 198 -2.83 13.66 -9.71
CA TRP A 198 -3.40 14.31 -8.54
C TRP A 198 -3.67 15.79 -8.81
N SER A 199 -4.92 16.18 -8.85
CA SER A 199 -5.27 17.60 -8.85
C SER A 199 -5.01 18.22 -7.46
N GLY A 200 -4.10 19.20 -7.38
CA GLY A 200 -3.83 19.95 -6.15
C GLY A 200 -2.67 19.43 -5.30
N GLY A 201 -1.82 18.55 -5.85
CA GLY A 201 -0.64 18.01 -5.14
C GLY A 201 0.60 18.90 -5.15
N GLU A 202 0.49 20.15 -5.61
CA GLU A 202 1.60 21.09 -5.54
C GLU A 202 1.87 21.48 -4.08
N PRO A 203 3.08 21.28 -3.57
CA PRO A 203 3.44 21.69 -2.22
C PRO A 203 3.43 23.22 -2.11
N SER A 204 3.09 23.74 -0.92
CA SER A 204 3.19 25.17 -0.65
C SER A 204 4.64 25.65 -0.78
N GLU A 205 4.83 26.96 -1.02
CA GLU A 205 6.15 27.55 -1.10
C GLU A 205 6.99 27.28 0.16
N GLU A 206 6.37 27.39 1.33
CA GLU A 206 7.01 27.08 2.62
C GLU A 206 7.56 25.64 2.67
N ILE A 207 6.80 24.67 2.18
CA ILE A 207 7.25 23.26 2.10
C ILE A 207 8.37 23.12 1.09
N ARG A 208 8.31 23.83 -0.06
CA ARG A 208 9.38 23.82 -1.07
C ARG A 208 10.67 24.36 -0.50
N GLU A 209 10.64 25.55 0.08
CA GLU A 209 11.80 26.18 0.72
C GLU A 209 12.38 25.26 1.80
N PHE A 210 11.55 24.64 2.61
CA PHE A 210 11.99 23.73 3.67
C PHE A 210 12.73 22.51 3.13
N VAL A 211 12.22 21.82 2.07
CA VAL A 211 12.83 20.58 1.59
C VAL A 211 14.02 20.81 0.64
N GLU A 212 14.10 21.97 -0.02
CA GLU A 212 15.18 22.29 -0.96
C GLU A 212 16.47 22.78 -0.29
N GLN A 213 16.41 23.14 0.99
CA GLN A 213 17.61 23.51 1.75
C GLN A 213 18.49 22.26 2.01
N GLU A 214 19.82 22.46 1.97
CA GLU A 214 20.77 21.43 2.42
C GLU A 214 21.11 21.58 3.92
N PRO A 215 21.38 20.50 4.63
CA PRO A 215 21.25 19.10 4.20
C PRO A 215 19.78 18.69 4.04
N LYS A 216 19.50 17.79 3.09
CA LYS A 216 18.15 17.27 2.82
C LYS A 216 17.47 16.79 4.12
N PRO A 217 16.16 17.05 4.31
CA PRO A 217 15.44 16.66 5.52
C PRO A 217 15.18 15.15 5.57
N LEU A 218 14.88 14.66 6.78
CA LEU A 218 14.18 13.41 6.98
C LEU A 218 12.69 13.62 6.68
N VAL A 219 12.00 12.57 6.23
CA VAL A 219 10.54 12.57 6.07
C VAL A 219 9.94 11.48 6.93
N LEU A 220 9.05 11.83 7.86
CA LEU A 220 8.22 10.89 8.61
C LEU A 220 6.84 10.83 7.97
N SER A 221 6.44 9.64 7.48
CA SER A 221 5.12 9.42 6.90
C SER A 221 4.58 8.03 7.23
N TYR A 222 3.59 7.99 8.08
CA TYR A 222 2.88 6.76 8.40
C TYR A 222 1.62 6.56 7.53
N SER A 223 1.37 7.47 6.59
CA SER A 223 0.30 7.36 5.60
C SER A 223 -1.06 7.03 6.22
N SER A 224 -1.59 5.83 6.00
CA SER A 224 -2.88 5.35 6.52
C SER A 224 -2.77 4.58 7.85
N GLN A 225 -1.63 4.63 8.54
CA GLN A 225 -1.49 4.01 9.85
C GLN A 225 -2.02 4.93 10.94
N PRO A 226 -3.11 4.57 11.67
CA PRO A 226 -3.57 5.32 12.83
C PRO A 226 -2.73 5.01 14.06
N LEU A 227 -2.65 5.95 14.98
CA LEU A 227 -1.91 5.81 16.24
C LEU A 227 -2.77 6.22 17.43
N GLU A 228 -2.57 5.55 18.56
CA GLU A 228 -3.17 5.94 19.84
C GLU A 228 -2.45 7.14 20.49
N ASN A 229 -1.13 7.17 20.33
CA ASN A 229 -0.27 8.20 20.93
C ASN A 229 0.64 8.85 19.88
N PRO A 230 0.11 9.71 19.00
CA PRO A 230 0.90 10.38 17.98
C PRO A 230 1.95 11.33 18.56
N GLN A 231 1.70 11.91 19.74
CA GLN A 231 2.63 12.81 20.39
C GLN A 231 3.96 12.14 20.73
N GLU A 232 3.94 10.91 21.27
CA GLU A 232 5.15 10.17 21.59
C GLU A 232 6.00 9.90 20.34
N ILE A 233 5.35 9.54 19.25
CA ILE A 233 6.03 9.29 17.98
C ILE A 233 6.67 10.57 17.45
N VAL A 234 5.94 11.69 17.44
CA VAL A 234 6.50 12.99 17.03
C VAL A 234 7.70 13.35 17.89
N GLU A 235 7.58 13.28 19.22
CA GLU A 235 8.67 13.60 20.14
C GLU A 235 9.93 12.77 19.89
N VAL A 236 9.78 11.45 19.75
CA VAL A 236 10.91 10.54 19.48
C VAL A 236 11.63 10.92 18.18
N HIS A 237 10.89 11.21 17.11
CA HIS A 237 11.48 11.45 15.80
C HIS A 237 12.08 12.84 15.65
N VAL A 238 11.46 13.89 16.24
CA VAL A 238 12.05 15.24 16.21
C VAL A 238 13.32 15.29 17.04
N ARG A 239 13.35 14.63 18.21
CA ARG A 239 14.58 14.53 19.02
C ARG A 239 15.67 13.70 18.33
N ALA A 240 15.29 12.66 17.58
CA ALA A 240 16.26 11.89 16.79
C ALA A 240 16.85 12.72 15.65
N ALA A 241 16.01 13.51 14.96
CA ALA A 241 16.45 14.41 13.90
C ALA A 241 17.38 15.50 14.45
N ASP A 242 17.02 16.11 15.58
CA ASP A 242 17.85 17.12 16.28
C ASP A 242 19.24 16.57 16.64
N LYS A 243 19.31 15.36 17.24
CA LYS A 243 20.58 14.66 17.53
C LYS A 243 21.48 14.45 16.30
N LEU A 244 20.86 14.33 15.13
CA LEU A 244 21.57 14.14 13.85
C LEU A 244 21.88 15.48 13.14
N GLY A 245 21.48 16.61 13.72
CA GLY A 245 21.56 17.92 13.08
C GLY A 245 20.78 18.00 11.78
N ARG A 246 19.61 17.32 11.72
CA ARG A 246 18.75 17.20 10.54
C ARG A 246 17.40 17.85 10.76
N ARG A 247 16.90 18.50 9.72
CA ARG A 247 15.51 18.91 9.66
C ARG A 247 14.61 17.69 9.38
N ILE A 248 13.37 17.77 9.82
CA ILE A 248 12.38 16.71 9.60
C ILE A 248 11.05 17.29 9.10
N LEU A 249 10.55 16.73 7.99
CA LEU A 249 9.18 16.97 7.54
C LEU A 249 8.31 15.82 8.01
N ILE A 250 7.20 16.13 8.68
CA ILE A 250 6.23 15.18 9.23
C ILE A 250 4.94 15.30 8.46
N HIS A 251 4.59 14.23 7.71
CA HIS A 251 3.34 14.15 6.99
C HIS A 251 2.23 13.70 7.93
N GLN A 252 1.13 14.48 8.05
CA GLN A 252 0.05 14.26 8.98
C GLN A 252 -0.53 12.84 8.92
N GLY A 253 -0.92 12.39 7.74
CA GLY A 253 -1.52 11.06 7.53
C GLY A 253 -2.72 10.78 8.44
N TRP A 254 -3.05 9.51 8.61
CA TRP A 254 -4.10 9.06 9.54
C TRP A 254 -3.65 9.05 11.01
N ALA A 255 -2.35 9.13 11.26
CA ALA A 255 -1.80 9.32 12.59
C ALA A 255 -2.13 10.69 13.19
N ASP A 256 -2.60 11.62 12.35
CA ASP A 256 -2.98 12.97 12.72
C ASP A 256 -1.84 13.78 13.36
N PHE A 257 -0.62 13.57 12.86
CA PHE A 257 0.54 14.32 13.32
C PHE A 257 0.35 15.83 13.08
N ASN A 258 0.53 16.63 14.12
CA ASN A 258 0.34 18.07 14.03
C ASN A 258 1.24 18.83 15.00
N GLN A 259 1.27 20.16 14.89
CA GLN A 259 2.15 21.03 15.66
C GLN A 259 1.93 20.99 17.18
N SER A 260 0.74 20.59 17.66
CA SER A 260 0.50 20.48 19.10
C SER A 260 1.24 19.33 19.77
N HIS A 261 1.73 18.37 18.97
CA HIS A 261 2.54 17.23 19.42
C HIS A 261 4.02 17.57 19.56
N LEU A 262 4.44 18.77 19.12
CA LEU A 262 5.86 19.17 19.15
C LEU A 262 6.28 19.55 20.57
N PRO A 263 7.37 18.98 21.13
CA PRO A 263 7.92 19.40 22.40
C PRO A 263 8.32 20.89 22.40
N SER A 264 8.16 21.57 23.53
CA SER A 264 8.41 23.02 23.65
C SER A 264 9.87 23.43 23.53
N ASP A 265 10.79 22.51 23.75
CA ASP A 265 12.24 22.69 23.75
C ASP A 265 12.90 22.38 22.38
N ILE A 266 12.13 21.97 21.39
CA ILE A 266 12.61 21.72 20.03
C ILE A 266 12.57 23.02 19.21
N ASP A 267 13.64 23.23 18.44
CA ASP A 267 13.69 24.32 17.46
C ASP A 267 12.69 24.07 16.32
N ARG A 268 11.69 24.95 16.23
CA ARG A 268 10.58 24.83 15.30
C ARG A 268 11.00 25.03 13.85
N ASP A 269 12.08 25.75 13.60
CA ASP A 269 12.58 25.99 12.24
C ASP A 269 13.14 24.70 11.60
N ASN A 270 13.44 23.69 12.43
CA ASN A 270 13.91 22.39 11.96
C ASN A 270 12.79 21.36 11.75
N VAL A 271 11.51 21.71 12.02
CA VAL A 271 10.37 20.79 11.92
C VAL A 271 9.24 21.38 11.08
N MET A 272 8.89 20.69 10.01
CA MET A 272 7.77 21.06 9.13
C MET A 272 6.65 20.02 9.25
N PHE A 273 5.42 20.46 9.50
CA PHE A 273 4.23 19.61 9.40
C PHE A 273 3.53 19.83 8.06
N ALA A 274 3.35 18.76 7.31
CA ALA A 274 2.68 18.81 6.02
C ALA A 274 1.30 18.16 6.12
N ASN A 275 0.27 18.97 5.87
CA ASN A 275 -1.12 18.56 5.88
C ASN A 275 -1.61 18.32 4.45
N GLY A 276 -2.54 17.39 4.30
CA GLY A 276 -3.10 17.07 2.99
C GLY A 276 -2.18 16.21 2.12
N PHE A 277 -2.48 16.16 0.83
CA PHE A 277 -1.72 15.37 -0.12
C PHE A 277 -0.47 16.12 -0.58
N ILE A 278 0.68 15.44 -0.53
CA ILE A 278 1.91 15.89 -1.21
C ILE A 278 2.33 14.78 -2.17
N ALA A 279 2.68 15.17 -3.40
CA ALA A 279 3.22 14.27 -4.40
C ALA A 279 4.46 13.53 -3.84
N HIS A 280 4.32 12.24 -3.60
CA HIS A 280 5.36 11.45 -2.93
C HIS A 280 6.65 11.39 -3.73
N ASP A 281 6.57 11.32 -5.07
CA ASP A 281 7.77 11.26 -5.91
C ASP A 281 8.54 12.59 -5.85
N TRP A 282 7.82 13.72 -5.81
CA TRP A 282 8.44 15.02 -5.60
C TRP A 282 9.13 15.12 -4.24
N LEU A 283 8.44 14.70 -3.17
CA LEU A 283 8.93 14.78 -1.80
C LEU A 283 10.12 13.83 -1.55
N PHE A 284 9.97 12.55 -1.95
CA PHE A 284 10.97 11.53 -1.61
C PHE A 284 12.26 11.67 -2.42
N SER A 285 12.22 12.27 -3.62
CA SER A 285 13.44 12.64 -4.36
C SER A 285 14.29 13.71 -3.66
N ARG A 286 13.65 14.50 -2.78
CA ARG A 286 14.27 15.59 -2.00
C ARG A 286 14.58 15.19 -0.54
N ALA A 287 14.21 14.00 -0.12
CA ALA A 287 14.47 13.49 1.23
C ALA A 287 15.85 12.84 1.36
N ALA A 288 16.46 12.95 2.54
CA ALA A 288 17.64 12.17 2.91
C ALA A 288 17.28 10.71 3.20
N ALA A 289 16.15 10.50 3.86
CA ALA A 289 15.55 9.20 4.14
C ALA A 289 14.05 9.35 4.43
N VAL A 290 13.28 8.27 4.22
CA VAL A 290 11.87 8.19 4.59
C VAL A 290 11.71 7.22 5.75
N ILE A 291 11.11 7.70 6.84
CA ILE A 291 10.71 6.89 7.98
C ILE A 291 9.23 6.57 7.80
N ASN A 292 8.87 5.29 7.77
CA ASN A 292 7.51 4.88 7.45
C ASN A 292 7.08 3.60 8.19
N HIS A 293 5.78 3.36 8.23
CA HIS A 293 5.16 2.20 8.88
C HIS A 293 5.37 0.86 8.14
N GLY A 294 5.89 0.86 6.92
CA GLY A 294 6.11 -0.38 6.15
C GLY A 294 5.07 -0.69 5.09
N GLY A 295 4.12 0.22 4.81
CA GLY A 295 3.18 0.05 3.71
C GLY A 295 3.92 0.02 2.36
N ILE A 296 3.56 -0.96 1.51
CA ILE A 296 4.27 -1.23 0.26
C ILE A 296 4.30 -0.02 -0.68
N GLY A 297 3.21 0.75 -0.75
CA GLY A 297 3.13 1.94 -1.61
C GLY A 297 4.15 3.01 -1.24
N THR A 298 4.35 3.28 0.05
CA THR A 298 5.34 4.25 0.55
C THR A 298 6.76 3.74 0.30
N ILE A 299 7.04 2.47 0.56
CA ILE A 299 8.35 1.86 0.30
C ILE A 299 8.68 1.88 -1.19
N ALA A 300 7.75 1.44 -2.05
CA ALA A 300 7.95 1.41 -3.50
C ALA A 300 8.29 2.80 -4.07
N ARG A 301 7.54 3.85 -3.64
CA ARG A 301 7.82 5.23 -4.07
C ARG A 301 9.11 5.77 -3.50
N SER A 302 9.46 5.45 -2.26
CA SER A 302 10.77 5.83 -1.70
C SER A 302 11.90 5.23 -2.53
N LEU A 303 11.82 3.94 -2.85
CA LEU A 303 12.84 3.23 -3.60
C LEU A 303 12.93 3.69 -5.06
N ARG A 304 11.79 3.92 -5.75
CA ARG A 304 11.84 4.44 -7.14
C ARG A 304 12.54 5.79 -7.23
N ASN A 305 12.54 6.57 -6.13
CA ASN A 305 13.26 7.84 -6.01
C ASN A 305 14.68 7.69 -5.43
N GLY A 306 15.17 6.47 -5.29
CA GLY A 306 16.49 6.18 -4.73
C GLY A 306 16.65 6.67 -3.29
N CYS A 307 15.54 6.79 -2.54
CA CYS A 307 15.54 7.24 -1.16
C CYS A 307 15.57 6.04 -0.19
N PRO A 308 16.57 5.93 0.68
CA PRO A 308 16.64 4.86 1.67
C PRO A 308 15.55 5.02 2.74
N VAL A 309 15.16 3.91 3.39
CA VAL A 309 14.03 3.90 4.30
C VAL A 309 14.39 3.36 5.70
N LEU A 310 13.76 3.93 6.73
CA LEU A 310 13.63 3.32 8.06
C LEU A 310 12.18 2.84 8.19
N VAL A 311 11.99 1.53 8.39
CA VAL A 311 10.66 0.92 8.51
C VAL A 311 10.35 0.63 9.96
N GLU A 312 9.19 1.07 10.41
CA GLU A 312 8.67 0.87 11.77
C GLU A 312 7.32 0.15 11.68
N PRO A 313 7.34 -1.20 11.54
CA PRO A 313 6.15 -1.97 11.24
C PRO A 313 5.24 -2.13 12.46
N PHE A 314 3.93 -1.99 12.25
CA PHE A 314 2.88 -2.17 13.25
C PHE A 314 2.08 -3.45 13.02
N ALA A 315 1.74 -3.78 11.76
CA ALA A 315 0.84 -4.88 11.45
C ALA A 315 1.00 -5.42 10.02
N PHE A 316 0.30 -6.49 9.70
CA PHE A 316 0.09 -7.07 8.37
C PHE A 316 1.38 -7.35 7.57
N ASP A 317 1.38 -6.98 6.30
CA ASP A 317 2.48 -7.11 5.35
C ASP A 317 3.68 -6.22 5.69
N GLN A 318 3.50 -5.24 6.58
CA GLN A 318 4.53 -4.29 6.98
C GLN A 318 5.81 -5.00 7.51
N PHE A 319 5.64 -6.06 8.29
CA PHE A 319 6.78 -6.86 8.79
C PHE A 319 7.52 -7.59 7.68
N PHE A 320 6.79 -8.11 6.70
CA PHE A 320 7.40 -8.75 5.54
C PHE A 320 8.15 -7.73 4.68
N ASN A 321 7.54 -6.58 4.42
CA ASN A 321 8.15 -5.48 3.67
C ASN A 321 9.42 -4.97 4.36
N ALA A 322 9.39 -4.85 5.69
CA ALA A 322 10.55 -4.50 6.51
C ALA A 322 11.71 -5.48 6.33
N LEU A 323 11.42 -6.79 6.30
CA LEU A 323 12.44 -7.82 6.04
C LEU A 323 13.04 -7.70 4.62
N GLN A 324 12.23 -7.38 3.61
CA GLN A 324 12.74 -7.18 2.25
C GLN A 324 13.66 -5.95 2.17
N VAL A 325 13.28 -4.84 2.80
CA VAL A 325 14.11 -3.64 2.91
C VAL A 325 15.49 -3.96 3.50
N GLN A 326 15.53 -4.74 4.59
CA GLN A 326 16.78 -5.16 5.22
C GLN A 326 17.61 -6.10 4.33
N LYS A 327 16.99 -7.09 3.68
CA LYS A 327 17.66 -8.03 2.76
C LYS A 327 18.29 -7.31 1.58
N LEU A 328 17.60 -6.33 1.02
CA LEU A 328 18.07 -5.51 -0.10
C LEU A 328 19.13 -4.48 0.30
N LYS A 329 19.30 -4.21 1.59
CA LYS A 329 20.15 -3.15 2.13
C LYS A 329 19.79 -1.75 1.57
N VAL A 330 18.51 -1.52 1.37
CA VAL A 330 17.97 -0.20 0.93
C VAL A 330 17.45 0.62 2.10
N GLY A 331 17.64 0.12 3.29
CA GLY A 331 17.21 0.69 4.55
C GLY A 331 17.29 -0.34 5.68
N THR A 332 16.61 -0.06 6.77
CA THR A 332 16.52 -0.97 7.92
C THR A 332 15.12 -0.94 8.53
N ALA A 333 14.88 -1.81 9.51
CA ALA A 333 13.64 -1.82 10.27
C ALA A 333 13.91 -1.74 11.76
N MET A 334 12.96 -1.19 12.50
CA MET A 334 13.00 -1.06 13.95
C MET A 334 11.67 -1.54 14.56
N ASP A 335 11.78 -2.20 15.70
CA ASP A 335 10.64 -2.60 16.52
C ASP A 335 10.00 -1.37 17.20
N THR A 336 8.72 -1.15 16.91
CA THR A 336 7.95 0.00 17.42
C THR A 336 7.74 -0.01 18.94
N GLU A 337 7.78 -1.18 19.57
CA GLU A 337 7.69 -1.28 21.05
C GLU A 337 8.93 -0.71 21.77
N LYS A 338 10.00 -0.42 21.02
CA LYS A 338 11.30 0.00 21.57
C LYS A 338 11.79 1.32 20.97
N LEU A 339 10.87 2.15 20.52
CA LEU A 339 11.22 3.46 19.95
C LEU A 339 11.77 4.38 21.05
N THR A 340 12.95 4.91 20.83
CA THR A 340 13.54 6.01 21.59
C THR A 340 14.35 6.88 20.63
N ALA A 341 14.49 8.18 20.94
CA ALA A 341 15.22 9.10 20.09
C ALA A 341 16.67 8.64 19.81
N ASP A 342 17.36 8.09 20.83
CA ASP A 342 18.73 7.57 20.66
C ASP A 342 18.79 6.39 19.71
N ARG A 343 17.83 5.48 19.79
CA ARG A 343 17.79 4.31 18.91
C ARG A 343 17.46 4.70 17.49
N VAL A 344 16.43 5.56 17.29
CA VAL A 344 16.06 6.06 15.96
C VAL A 344 17.25 6.78 15.34
N ALA A 345 17.90 7.71 16.06
CA ALA A 345 19.09 8.42 15.58
C ALA A 345 20.23 7.45 15.20
N ASN A 346 20.52 6.47 16.06
CA ASN A 346 21.58 5.48 15.79
C ASN A 346 21.26 4.61 14.56
N PHE A 347 20.02 4.16 14.38
CA PHE A 347 19.62 3.37 13.20
C PHE A 347 19.69 4.19 11.91
N LEU A 348 19.23 5.45 11.94
CA LEU A 348 19.34 6.37 10.82
C LEU A 348 20.80 6.60 10.45
N ASP A 349 21.66 6.94 11.41
CA ASP A 349 23.08 7.23 11.19
C ASP A 349 23.85 6.01 10.64
N LYS A 350 23.67 4.82 11.24
CA LYS A 350 24.47 3.64 10.94
C LYS A 350 23.93 2.76 9.83
N LYS A 351 22.61 2.84 9.51
CA LYS A 351 21.92 1.88 8.63
C LYS A 351 21.08 2.50 7.53
N VAL A 352 20.93 3.84 7.49
CA VAL A 352 20.06 4.49 6.49
C VAL A 352 20.79 5.63 5.78
N LEU A 353 21.39 6.55 6.52
CA LEU A 353 22.03 7.75 5.98
C LEU A 353 23.46 7.52 5.47
N THR A 354 23.89 6.28 5.35
CA THR A 354 25.23 5.96 4.86
C THR A 354 25.28 5.93 3.33
N PRO A 355 26.45 6.26 2.72
CA PRO A 355 26.60 6.23 1.27
C PRO A 355 26.25 4.87 0.64
N ASP A 356 26.56 3.76 1.32
CA ASP A 356 26.29 2.41 0.80
C ASP A 356 24.79 2.12 0.69
N TYR A 357 24.00 2.48 1.72
CA TYR A 357 22.55 2.32 1.68
C TYR A 357 21.90 3.24 0.64
N LYS A 358 22.37 4.48 0.54
CA LYS A 358 21.93 5.43 -0.51
C LYS A 358 22.23 4.88 -1.90
N LYS A 359 23.44 4.43 -2.15
CA LYS A 359 23.83 3.83 -3.42
C LYS A 359 22.93 2.63 -3.76
N ARG A 360 22.70 1.75 -2.79
CA ARG A 360 21.87 0.57 -2.98
C ARG A 360 20.40 0.93 -3.26
N ALA A 361 19.85 1.95 -2.58
CA ALA A 361 18.50 2.44 -2.84
C ALA A 361 18.37 2.99 -4.27
N VAL A 362 19.38 3.72 -4.77
CA VAL A 362 19.42 4.20 -6.16
C VAL A 362 19.46 3.03 -7.15
N GLU A 363 20.35 2.05 -6.96
CA GLU A 363 20.47 0.88 -7.84
C GLU A 363 19.15 0.07 -7.95
N VAL A 364 18.45 -0.09 -6.83
CA VAL A 364 17.14 -0.77 -6.81
C VAL A 364 16.08 0.10 -7.45
N GLY A 365 16.11 1.42 -7.18
CA GLY A 365 15.18 2.38 -7.76
C GLY A 365 15.27 2.45 -9.28
N GLU A 366 16.48 2.44 -9.85
CA GLU A 366 16.69 2.40 -11.30
C GLU A 366 16.04 1.16 -11.94
N LYS A 367 16.14 0.00 -11.29
CA LYS A 367 15.50 -1.23 -11.76
C LYS A 367 13.98 -1.15 -11.69
N ILE A 368 13.43 -0.62 -10.58
CA ILE A 368 11.99 -0.40 -10.42
C ILE A 368 11.47 0.57 -11.49
N ASN A 369 12.20 1.65 -11.78
CA ASN A 369 11.82 2.63 -12.79
C ASN A 369 11.87 2.08 -14.22
N ALA A 370 12.69 1.07 -14.49
CA ALA A 370 12.76 0.39 -15.78
C ALA A 370 11.59 -0.59 -16.00
N GLU A 371 10.83 -0.92 -14.95
CA GLU A 371 9.66 -1.79 -15.06
C GLU A 371 8.49 -1.07 -15.74
N GLN A 372 7.75 -1.81 -16.53
CA GLN A 372 6.52 -1.33 -17.18
C GLN A 372 5.30 -2.04 -16.61
N GLY A 373 5.14 -2.02 -15.27
CA GLY A 373 4.19 -2.85 -14.54
C GLY A 373 2.75 -2.73 -15.02
N LEU A 374 2.27 -1.51 -15.27
CA LEU A 374 0.91 -1.27 -15.78
C LEU A 374 0.75 -1.77 -17.22
N ILE A 375 1.76 -1.57 -18.07
CA ILE A 375 1.72 -2.04 -19.46
C ILE A 375 1.66 -3.56 -19.49
N ALA A 376 2.54 -4.24 -18.76
CA ALA A 376 2.56 -5.70 -18.67
C ALA A 376 1.24 -6.27 -18.12
N ALA A 377 0.64 -5.60 -17.11
CA ALA A 377 -0.66 -6.01 -16.59
C ALA A 377 -1.77 -5.86 -17.61
N CYS A 378 -1.84 -4.74 -18.32
CA CYS A 378 -2.83 -4.52 -19.37
C CYS A 378 -2.69 -5.55 -20.51
N ASP A 379 -1.46 -5.83 -20.97
CA ASP A 379 -1.20 -6.82 -22.02
C ASP A 379 -1.68 -8.23 -21.62
N LEU A 380 -1.44 -8.63 -20.39
CA LEU A 380 -1.95 -9.90 -19.82
C LEU A 380 -3.48 -9.93 -19.80
N ILE A 381 -4.11 -8.88 -19.28
CA ILE A 381 -5.57 -8.78 -19.17
C ILE A 381 -6.22 -8.85 -20.56
N GLU A 382 -5.70 -8.09 -21.54
CA GLU A 382 -6.21 -8.11 -22.91
C GLU A 382 -6.02 -9.48 -23.58
N SER A 383 -4.90 -10.17 -23.30
CA SER A 383 -4.68 -11.53 -23.80
C SER A 383 -5.73 -12.52 -23.28
N TRP A 384 -6.14 -12.35 -22.03
CA TRP A 384 -7.16 -13.21 -21.41
C TRP A 384 -8.60 -12.83 -21.79
N LEU A 385 -8.85 -11.60 -22.22
CA LEU A 385 -10.14 -11.21 -22.82
C LEU A 385 -10.34 -11.79 -24.21
N SER A 386 -9.24 -12.12 -24.90
CA SER A 386 -9.26 -12.64 -26.26
C SER A 386 -9.24 -14.18 -26.32
N SER A 387 -9.05 -14.86 -25.20
CA SER A 387 -8.99 -16.32 -25.07
C SER A 387 -10.32 -16.91 -24.60
#